data_4f31b5707602bf940e33b9d8d1ee9458
#
_entry.id   4f31b5707602bf940e33b9d8d1ee9458
#
_cell.length_a   1.000
_cell.length_b   1.000
_cell.length_c   1.000
_cell.angle_alpha   90.00
_cell.angle_beta   90.00
_cell.angle_gamma   90.00
#
_symmetry.space_group_name_H-M   'P 1'
#
loop_
_entity.id
_entity.type
_entity.pdbx_description
1 polymer ?
#
loop_
_entity_poly.entity_id
_entity_poly.type
_entity_poly.pdbx_seq_one_letter_code
_entity_poly.pdbx_strand_id
1 'polypeptide(L)'
;QWASSAQLGMAPAYGEAALVYAAAVPNLYPGMRVQLEVRGQGWTGGWQRPVWSAERGLFAWNSAGEPMPAGGLVHLALMVRLGEAQLGVLAQNANQGWVPNTVFMAQNYPVTPATLRWFLRWRMFE
;
A
#
# COMPACT_ATOMS: atom_id res chain seq x y z
N GLN A 1 11.25 30.27 -14.14
CA GLN A 1 10.54 29.13 -14.74
C GLN A 1 10.32 28.09 -13.65
N TRP A 2 9.07 27.77 -13.34
CA TRP A 2 8.74 26.72 -12.39
C TRP A 2 8.90 25.36 -13.10
N ALA A 3 9.64 24.45 -12.51
CA ALA A 3 9.77 23.10 -13.02
C ALA A 3 8.38 22.42 -13.02
N SER A 4 8.00 21.75 -14.11
CA SER A 4 6.77 20.95 -14.14
C SER A 4 6.89 19.76 -13.18
N SER A 5 5.77 19.28 -12.66
CA SER A 5 5.74 18.10 -11.79
C SER A 5 6.41 16.89 -12.43
N ALA A 6 6.34 16.75 -13.75
CA ALA A 6 7.02 15.73 -14.52
C ALA A 6 8.56 15.81 -14.42
N GLN A 7 9.12 17.03 -14.35
CA GLN A 7 10.55 17.24 -14.17
C GLN A 7 11.03 16.93 -12.74
N LEU A 8 10.13 17.00 -11.76
CA LEU A 8 10.43 16.67 -10.38
C LEU A 8 10.30 15.18 -10.06
N GLY A 9 9.94 14.35 -11.05
CA GLY A 9 9.76 12.91 -10.85
C GLY A 9 8.58 12.55 -9.94
N MET A 10 7.61 13.43 -9.83
CA MET A 10 6.41 13.22 -9.02
C MET A 10 5.20 13.00 -9.92
N ALA A 11 4.29 12.14 -9.50
CA ALA A 11 3.01 12.00 -10.18
C ALA A 11 2.27 13.34 -10.20
N PRO A 12 1.67 13.76 -11.33
CA PRO A 12 0.88 14.98 -11.41
C PRO A 12 -0.29 15.00 -10.42
N ALA A 13 -0.87 13.82 -10.14
CA ALA A 13 -1.85 13.65 -9.08
C ALA A 13 -1.60 12.34 -8.33
N TYR A 14 -1.70 12.43 -7.02
CA TYR A 14 -1.66 11.31 -6.08
C TYR A 14 -2.86 11.42 -5.16
N GLY A 15 -3.48 10.31 -4.84
CA GLY A 15 -4.59 10.25 -3.92
C GLY A 15 -4.52 9.00 -3.05
N GLU A 16 -5.04 9.14 -1.83
CA GLU A 16 -5.23 8.04 -0.89
C GLU A 16 -6.64 8.13 -0.33
N ALA A 17 -7.29 6.98 -0.19
CA ALA A 17 -8.58 6.85 0.44
C ALA A 17 -8.62 5.61 1.32
N ALA A 18 -9.33 5.69 2.44
CA ALA A 18 -9.55 4.56 3.32
C ALA A 18 -11.03 4.43 3.64
N LEU A 19 -11.52 3.19 3.61
CA LEU A 19 -12.84 2.81 4.09
C LEU A 19 -12.65 1.95 5.33
N VAL A 20 -13.26 2.36 6.43
CA VAL A 20 -13.23 1.63 7.71
C VAL A 20 -14.63 1.21 8.06
N TYR A 21 -14.83 -0.08 8.27
CA TYR A 21 -16.05 -0.67 8.80
C TYR A 21 -15.78 -1.29 10.16
N ALA A 22 -16.54 -0.92 11.17
CA ALA A 22 -16.41 -1.48 12.51
C ALA A 22 -17.79 -1.92 13.02
N ALA A 23 -17.85 -3.13 13.56
CA ALA A 23 -19.07 -3.69 14.12
C ALA A 23 -18.80 -4.43 15.44
N ALA A 24 -19.77 -4.39 16.33
CA ALA A 24 -19.83 -5.28 17.48
C ALA A 24 -20.57 -6.56 17.06
N VAL A 25 -20.05 -7.72 17.47
CA VAL A 25 -20.62 -9.03 17.14
C VAL A 25 -20.92 -9.81 18.44
N PRO A 26 -21.83 -9.32 19.28
CA PRO A 26 -22.09 -9.89 20.61
C PRO A 26 -22.64 -11.32 20.55
N ASN A 27 -23.27 -11.71 19.44
CA ASN A 27 -23.83 -13.04 19.25
C ASN A 27 -22.76 -14.15 19.13
N LEU A 28 -21.54 -13.80 18.71
CA LEU A 28 -20.43 -14.76 18.65
C LEU A 28 -19.65 -14.79 19.97
N TYR A 29 -19.40 -13.63 20.55
CA TYR A 29 -18.71 -13.51 21.82
C TYR A 29 -19.03 -12.15 22.48
N PRO A 30 -19.41 -12.12 23.78
CA PRO A 30 -19.67 -10.87 24.49
C PRO A 30 -18.45 -9.94 24.42
N GLY A 31 -18.66 -8.72 23.96
CA GLY A 31 -17.60 -7.72 23.80
C GLY A 31 -16.74 -7.88 22.56
N MET A 32 -17.03 -8.83 21.67
CA MET A 32 -16.33 -8.97 20.39
C MET A 32 -16.58 -7.75 19.51
N ARG A 33 -15.50 -7.23 18.96
CA ARG A 33 -15.52 -6.18 17.94
C ARG A 33 -14.69 -6.59 16.74
N VAL A 34 -15.21 -6.34 15.57
CA VAL A 34 -14.53 -6.59 14.30
C VAL A 34 -14.37 -5.25 13.59
N GLN A 35 -13.18 -5.00 13.07
CA GLN A 35 -12.89 -3.84 12.24
C GLN A 35 -12.25 -4.33 10.95
N LEU A 36 -12.80 -3.89 9.82
CA LEU A 36 -12.25 -4.07 8.48
C LEU A 36 -11.83 -2.70 7.95
N GLU A 37 -10.62 -2.61 7.45
CA GLU A 37 -10.10 -1.42 6.78
C GLU A 37 -9.65 -1.80 5.38
N VAL A 38 -10.07 -1.00 4.40
CA VAL A 38 -9.61 -1.07 3.01
C VAL A 38 -8.98 0.28 2.70
N ARG A 39 -7.70 0.29 2.36
CA ARG A 39 -6.96 1.50 2.01
C ARG A 39 -6.48 1.39 0.57
N GLY A 40 -6.80 2.38 -0.24
CA GLY A 40 -6.35 2.51 -1.61
C GLY A 40 -5.45 3.72 -1.78
N GLN A 41 -4.37 3.55 -2.55
CA GLN A 41 -3.49 4.61 -3.02
C GLN A 41 -3.50 4.59 -4.53
N GLY A 42 -3.47 5.75 -5.18
CA GLY A 42 -3.45 5.84 -6.62
C GLY A 42 -2.67 7.04 -7.12
N TRP A 43 -2.10 6.91 -8.30
CA TRP A 43 -1.37 7.99 -8.97
C TRP A 43 -1.61 7.97 -10.46
N THR A 44 -1.53 9.15 -11.06
CA THR A 44 -1.60 9.32 -12.51
C THR A 44 -0.28 8.97 -13.17
N GLY A 45 -0.34 8.54 -14.42
CA GLY A 45 0.84 8.27 -15.24
C GLY A 45 1.43 9.54 -15.89
N GLY A 46 2.41 9.33 -16.78
CA GLY A 46 3.00 10.38 -17.59
C GLY A 46 4.15 11.15 -16.94
N TRP A 47 4.67 10.71 -15.82
CA TRP A 47 5.79 11.32 -15.11
C TRP A 47 7.03 10.44 -15.16
N GLN A 48 8.21 11.08 -15.08
CA GLN A 48 9.47 10.35 -15.11
C GLN A 48 9.89 9.95 -13.70
N ARG A 49 10.36 8.73 -13.56
CA ARG A 49 10.97 8.22 -12.33
C ARG A 49 12.46 8.06 -12.49
N PRO A 50 13.20 8.17 -11.38
CA PRO A 50 14.58 7.70 -11.37
C PRO A 50 14.63 6.21 -11.69
N VAL A 51 15.66 5.82 -12.41
CA VAL A 51 15.96 4.41 -12.74
C VAL A 51 16.91 3.89 -11.69
N TRP A 52 16.63 2.71 -11.16
CA TRP A 52 17.58 2.04 -10.28
C TRP A 52 18.76 1.50 -11.11
N SER A 53 19.96 1.95 -10.77
CA SER A 53 21.22 1.42 -11.33
C SER A 53 21.83 0.43 -10.34
N ALA A 54 21.78 -0.86 -10.66
CA ALA A 54 22.37 -1.91 -9.84
C ALA A 54 23.90 -1.79 -9.76
N GLU A 55 24.55 -1.31 -10.83
CA GLU A 55 26.00 -1.10 -10.88
C GLU A 55 26.48 -0.02 -9.91
N ARG A 56 25.68 1.01 -9.74
CA ARG A 56 26.02 2.18 -8.89
C ARG A 56 25.39 2.12 -7.52
N GLY A 57 24.41 1.21 -7.30
CA GLY A 57 23.65 1.13 -6.06
C GLY A 57 22.84 2.39 -5.74
N LEU A 58 22.43 3.15 -6.77
CA LEU A 58 21.72 4.42 -6.60
C LEU A 58 20.65 4.63 -7.66
N PHE A 59 19.71 5.53 -7.38
CA PHE A 59 18.74 6.00 -8.34
C PHE A 59 19.33 7.13 -9.19
N ALA A 60 19.26 7.00 -10.49
CA ALA A 60 19.70 7.99 -11.45
C ALA A 60 18.51 8.50 -12.28
N TRP A 61 18.51 9.79 -12.61
CA TRP A 61 17.53 10.35 -13.54
C TRP A 61 17.86 9.91 -14.96
N ASN A 62 16.86 9.36 -15.62
CA ASN A 62 16.95 9.04 -17.04
C ASN A 62 15.88 9.80 -17.81
N SER A 63 16.28 10.88 -18.48
CA SER A 63 15.40 11.70 -19.31
C SER A 63 14.88 10.98 -20.57
N ALA A 64 15.51 9.88 -20.96
CA ALA A 64 15.14 9.05 -22.12
C ALA A 64 14.28 7.82 -21.72
N GLY A 65 13.97 7.65 -20.43
CA GLY A 65 13.16 6.54 -19.94
C GLY A 65 11.69 6.69 -20.33
N GLU A 66 11.00 5.57 -20.47
CA GLU A 66 9.55 5.57 -20.68
C GLU A 66 8.83 6.19 -19.47
N PRO A 67 7.78 7.00 -19.72
CA PRO A 67 7.00 7.57 -18.63
C PRO A 67 6.31 6.46 -17.83
N MET A 68 6.22 6.65 -16.53
CA MET A 68 5.57 5.70 -15.64
C MET A 68 4.06 5.64 -15.93
N PRO A 69 3.47 4.45 -15.97
CA PRO A 69 2.04 4.29 -16.10
C PRO A 69 1.31 4.78 -14.83
N ALA A 70 0.03 5.07 -14.98
CA ALA A 70 -0.86 5.21 -13.84
C ALA A 70 -0.90 3.90 -13.06
N GLY A 71 -1.06 3.99 -11.75
CA GLY A 71 -1.06 2.80 -10.92
C GLY A 71 -1.76 3.03 -9.58
N GLY A 72 -1.92 1.95 -8.83
CA GLY A 72 -2.48 2.00 -7.49
C GLY A 72 -2.17 0.75 -6.70
N LEU A 73 -2.24 0.89 -5.38
CA LEU A 73 -2.03 -0.17 -4.41
C LEU A 73 -3.24 -0.26 -3.49
N VAL A 74 -3.58 -1.47 -3.11
CA VAL A 74 -4.67 -1.76 -2.18
C VAL A 74 -4.11 -2.51 -0.98
N HIS A 75 -4.47 -2.05 0.21
CA HIS A 75 -4.14 -2.68 1.48
C HIS A 75 -5.43 -3.04 2.21
N LEU A 76 -5.43 -4.20 2.84
CA LEU A 76 -6.56 -4.67 3.62
C LEU A 76 -6.09 -4.96 5.04
N ALA A 77 -6.89 -4.59 6.02
CA ALA A 77 -6.64 -4.93 7.42
C ALA A 77 -7.94 -5.45 8.05
N LEU A 78 -7.85 -6.60 8.70
CA LEU A 78 -8.91 -7.15 9.52
C LEU A 78 -8.41 -7.23 10.95
N MET A 79 -9.13 -6.63 11.89
CA MET A 79 -8.85 -6.69 13.32
C MET A 79 -10.05 -7.23 14.06
N VAL A 80 -9.80 -8.20 14.93
CA VAL A 80 -10.80 -8.79 15.84
C VAL A 80 -10.34 -8.57 17.26
N ARG A 81 -11.16 -7.92 18.06
CA ARG A 81 -10.92 -7.72 19.49
C ARG A 81 -11.88 -8.61 20.29
N LEU A 82 -11.30 -9.35 21.23
CA LEU A 82 -11.97 -10.27 22.14
C LEU A 82 -11.54 -9.92 23.58
N GLY A 83 -12.30 -9.05 24.26
CA GLY A 83 -11.87 -8.53 25.56
C GLY A 83 -10.49 -7.88 25.49
N GLU A 84 -9.52 -8.43 26.20
CA GLU A 84 -8.12 -7.93 26.25
C GLU A 84 -7.24 -8.49 25.12
N ALA A 85 -7.73 -9.44 24.34
CA ALA A 85 -7.02 -10.00 23.19
C ALA A 85 -7.40 -9.27 21.90
N GLN A 86 -6.42 -9.04 21.04
CA GLN A 86 -6.61 -8.50 19.71
C GLN A 86 -5.84 -9.35 18.69
N LEU A 87 -6.54 -9.87 17.71
CA LEU A 87 -5.98 -10.56 16.55
C LEU A 87 -6.11 -9.66 15.33
N GLY A 88 -5.07 -9.56 14.53
CA GLY A 88 -5.10 -8.80 13.29
C GLY A 88 -4.46 -9.55 12.14
N VAL A 89 -5.02 -9.32 10.96
CA VAL A 89 -4.47 -9.78 9.67
C VAL A 89 -4.34 -8.56 8.77
N LEU A 90 -3.17 -8.37 8.18
CA LEU A 90 -2.84 -7.26 7.30
C LEU A 90 -2.35 -7.82 5.96
N ALA A 91 -3.07 -7.52 4.90
CA ALA A 91 -2.65 -7.78 3.53
C ALA A 91 -2.16 -6.47 2.89
N GLN A 92 -0.87 -6.36 2.68
CA GLN A 92 -0.25 -5.22 1.99
C GLN A 92 -0.10 -5.52 0.51
N ASN A 93 -0.33 -4.51 -0.33
CA ASN A 93 -0.24 -4.61 -1.78
C ASN A 93 -1.10 -5.77 -2.33
N ALA A 94 -2.30 -5.95 -1.79
CA ALA A 94 -3.17 -7.10 -2.06
C ALA A 94 -3.53 -7.28 -3.54
N ASN A 95 -3.46 -6.19 -4.32
CA ASN A 95 -3.70 -6.22 -5.77
C ASN A 95 -2.46 -6.58 -6.60
N GLN A 96 -1.29 -6.75 -5.99
CA GLN A 96 -0.09 -7.18 -6.73
C GLN A 96 -0.21 -8.65 -7.15
N GLY A 97 -0.02 -8.90 -8.43
CA GLY A 97 -0.13 -10.24 -9.01
C GLY A 97 -1.54 -10.63 -9.48
N TRP A 98 -2.57 -9.80 -9.24
CA TRP A 98 -3.93 -10.04 -9.72
C TRP A 98 -4.23 -9.37 -11.07
N VAL A 99 -3.45 -8.34 -11.39
CA VAL A 99 -3.54 -7.62 -12.66
C VAL A 99 -2.21 -7.84 -13.38
N PRO A 100 -2.20 -7.99 -14.72
CA PRO A 100 -0.97 -8.23 -15.48
C PRO A 100 0.06 -7.09 -15.37
N ASN A 101 -0.30 -5.97 -14.78
CA ASN A 101 0.55 -4.82 -14.62
C ASN A 101 1.25 -4.85 -13.25
N THR A 102 2.51 -5.23 -13.24
CA THR A 102 3.35 -5.05 -12.08
C THR A 102 3.54 -3.55 -11.84
N VAL A 103 3.15 -3.10 -10.65
CA VAL A 103 3.40 -1.72 -10.24
C VAL A 103 4.87 -1.60 -9.84
N PHE A 104 5.56 -0.61 -10.39
CA PHE A 104 6.96 -0.33 -10.08
C PHE A 104 7.08 0.96 -9.27
N MET A 105 7.92 0.97 -8.26
CA MET A 105 8.31 2.21 -7.55
C MET A 105 9.26 3.07 -8.38
N ALA A 106 10.12 2.43 -9.13
CA ALA A 106 11.02 3.02 -10.09
C ALA A 106 11.20 2.04 -11.24
N GLN A 107 11.67 2.50 -12.39
CA GLN A 107 11.98 1.61 -13.50
C GLN A 107 12.98 0.54 -13.01
N ASN A 108 12.73 -0.72 -13.29
CA ASN A 108 13.48 -1.89 -12.83
C ASN A 108 13.48 -2.14 -11.32
N TYR A 109 12.64 -1.43 -10.55
CA TYR A 109 12.48 -1.67 -9.12
C TYR A 109 11.01 -1.92 -8.79
N PRO A 110 10.59 -3.17 -8.72
CA PRO A 110 9.19 -3.51 -8.46
C PRO A 110 8.78 -3.10 -7.03
N VAL A 111 7.52 -2.77 -6.87
CA VAL A 111 6.93 -2.63 -5.53
C VAL A 111 6.99 -3.98 -4.83
N THR A 112 7.15 -3.95 -3.53
CA THR A 112 7.07 -5.14 -2.68
C THR A 112 5.84 -5.99 -3.07
N PRO A 113 6.00 -7.31 -3.27
CA PRO A 113 4.89 -8.19 -3.62
C PRO A 113 3.80 -8.16 -2.55
N ALA A 114 2.66 -8.75 -2.88
CA ALA A 114 1.59 -8.94 -1.91
C ALA A 114 2.11 -9.68 -0.69
N THR A 115 1.91 -9.12 0.48
CA THR A 115 2.36 -9.70 1.75
C THR A 115 1.19 -9.84 2.70
N LEU A 116 1.11 -11.00 3.34
CA LEU A 116 0.15 -11.26 4.41
C LEU A 116 0.90 -11.32 5.73
N ARG A 117 0.45 -10.55 6.70
CA ARG A 117 0.99 -10.54 8.06
C ARG A 117 -0.15 -10.74 9.03
N TRP A 118 0.12 -11.41 10.11
CA TRP A 118 -0.81 -11.53 11.23
C TRP A 118 -0.12 -11.15 12.53
N PHE A 119 -0.88 -10.70 13.50
CA PHE A 119 -0.40 -10.40 14.84
C PHE A 119 -1.44 -10.78 15.88
N LEU A 120 -0.95 -11.15 17.05
CA LEU A 120 -1.74 -11.33 18.25
C LEU A 120 -1.19 -10.41 19.33
N ARG A 121 -2.03 -9.57 19.90
CA ARG A 121 -1.72 -8.76 21.06
C ARG A 121 -2.63 -9.21 22.19
N TRP A 122 -2.07 -9.49 23.33
CA TRP A 122 -2.81 -9.86 24.52
C TRP A 122 -2.24 -9.13 25.73
N ARG A 123 -3.12 -8.44 26.48
CA ARG A 123 -2.78 -7.87 27.79
C ARG A 123 -3.08 -8.92 28.83
N MET A 124 -2.04 -9.46 29.47
CA MET A 124 -2.20 -10.51 30.46
C MET A 124 -2.37 -9.99 31.89
N PHE A 125 -1.91 -8.76 32.14
CA PHE A 125 -1.93 -8.16 33.48
C PHE A 125 -2.12 -6.65 33.41
N GLU A 126 -2.97 -6.14 34.22
CA GLU A 126 -2.95 -4.78 34.77
C GLU A 126 -2.61 -4.83 36.25
#